data_767857a5303950bcdb7583e1c8238a5c
#
_entry.id   767857a5303950bcdb7583e1c8238a5c
#
_cell.length_a   1.000
_cell.length_b   1.000
_cell.length_c   1.000
_cell.angle_alpha   90.00
_cell.angle_beta   90.00
_cell.angle_gamma   90.00
#
_symmetry.space_group_name_H-M   'P 1'
#
loop_
_entity.id
_entity.type
_entity.pdbx_description
1 polymer ?
#
loop_
_entity_poly.entity_id
_entity_poly.type
_entity_poly.pdbx_seq_one_letter_code
_entity_poly.pdbx_strand_id
1 'polypeptide(L)'
;MSELKIGDVVEFKIDKLIKGGFVGYVDGQEIFLPKSLSGLKEDESVIGKVVKAKVKEFKQNSVVVDRKAYLNEVKEKLESKADEVLTAVVTKVKPKGLIIDVDGISGFVPKDEIFYKKIDHRQYISEGDEVQVKLIDPVRRIFSIKKTLPNPWDEVKELNIGDVVKVSVSHITDYGAFVDLGNGVEGFLHISEINWDGINDLTLGDEIEVEIVEINPEEEKLRVSRKNLLTKPAVIFAQTHEVGDVVEGIITKFINVGAFVEIDGISTLLPNKFASYKKGEKASDIFNIGDRLQFKVITISPEENKVIVSRKDAMPNPYDSFAQTHNVGDEVEGKVKYITNFGMFIDLGDIEALVRKEDFENKYDIGDVFKGKIIEINGERVKLAE
;
A
#
# COMPACT_ATOMS: atom_id res chain seq x y z
N MET A 1 28.33 7.23 -57.70
CA MET A 1 27.66 8.05 -56.69
C MET A 1 26.38 8.55 -57.31
N SER A 2 25.22 8.29 -56.73
CA SER A 2 23.94 8.81 -57.25
C SER A 2 23.87 10.31 -56.93
N GLU A 3 23.67 11.14 -57.97
CA GLU A 3 23.38 12.57 -57.79
C GLU A 3 22.16 12.74 -56.90
N LEU A 4 22.30 13.53 -55.81
CA LEU A 4 21.20 13.89 -54.96
C LEU A 4 20.11 14.63 -55.77
N LYS A 5 18.83 14.33 -55.51
CA LYS A 5 17.70 14.99 -56.17
C LYS A 5 16.83 15.68 -55.11
N ILE A 6 16.06 16.67 -55.53
CA ILE A 6 15.03 17.28 -54.67
C ILE A 6 14.06 16.22 -54.19
N GLY A 7 13.83 16.16 -52.87
CA GLY A 7 12.99 15.16 -52.22
C GLY A 7 13.77 13.97 -51.64
N ASP A 8 15.01 13.73 -52.04
CA ASP A 8 15.83 12.67 -51.47
C ASP A 8 16.09 12.92 -49.98
N VAL A 9 16.15 11.82 -49.21
CA VAL A 9 16.51 11.87 -47.80
C VAL A 9 18.01 11.73 -47.64
N VAL A 10 18.64 12.73 -47.01
CA VAL A 10 20.06 12.72 -46.68
C VAL A 10 20.26 12.58 -45.17
N GLU A 11 21.26 11.80 -44.80
CA GLU A 11 21.72 11.67 -43.42
C GLU A 11 23.06 12.36 -43.30
N PHE A 12 23.22 13.29 -42.36
CA PHE A 12 24.44 14.00 -42.14
C PHE A 12 24.68 14.35 -40.69
N LYS A 13 25.94 14.50 -40.33
CA LYS A 13 26.35 14.96 -39.01
C LYS A 13 26.37 16.50 -38.99
N ILE A 14 25.84 17.08 -37.92
CA ILE A 14 25.94 18.53 -37.72
C ILE A 14 27.36 18.87 -37.23
N ASP A 15 28.13 19.59 -38.01
CA ASP A 15 29.50 19.94 -37.67
C ASP A 15 29.59 21.33 -37.01
N LYS A 16 28.73 22.27 -37.41
CA LYS A 16 28.72 23.62 -36.84
C LYS A 16 27.35 24.28 -36.87
N LEU A 17 27.13 25.17 -35.90
CA LEU A 17 25.96 26.07 -35.83
C LEU A 17 26.41 27.45 -36.36
N ILE A 18 25.66 28.00 -37.32
CA ILE A 18 25.86 29.36 -37.86
C ILE A 18 24.60 30.21 -37.63
N LYS A 19 24.67 31.51 -37.89
CA LYS A 19 23.56 32.46 -37.62
C LYS A 19 22.24 32.04 -38.29
N GLY A 20 22.27 31.40 -39.46
CA GLY A 20 21.09 31.00 -40.22
C GLY A 20 20.64 29.55 -40.03
N GLY A 21 21.45 28.68 -39.46
CA GLY A 21 21.14 27.24 -39.37
C GLY A 21 22.31 26.38 -38.98
N PHE A 22 22.20 25.11 -39.35
CA PHE A 22 23.19 24.08 -39.08
C PHE A 22 23.86 23.63 -40.37
N VAL A 23 25.15 23.34 -40.30
CA VAL A 23 25.95 22.90 -41.45
C VAL A 23 26.60 21.58 -41.14
N GLY A 24 26.61 20.68 -42.10
CA GLY A 24 27.34 19.42 -42.13
C GLY A 24 27.77 19.09 -43.55
N TYR A 25 28.34 17.89 -43.75
CA TYR A 25 28.86 17.49 -45.06
C TYR A 25 28.45 16.06 -45.37
N VAL A 26 28.16 15.81 -46.66
CA VAL A 26 27.92 14.45 -47.20
C VAL A 26 28.75 14.36 -48.50
N ASP A 27 29.66 13.40 -48.59
CA ASP A 27 30.53 13.17 -49.73
C ASP A 27 31.26 14.45 -50.20
N GLY A 28 31.65 15.32 -49.25
CA GLY A 28 32.34 16.59 -49.55
C GLY A 28 31.42 17.75 -49.95
N GLN A 29 30.11 17.50 -50.10
CA GLN A 29 29.10 18.52 -50.39
C GLN A 29 28.55 19.14 -49.12
N GLU A 30 28.49 20.46 -49.03
CA GLU A 30 27.96 21.18 -47.89
C GLU A 30 26.45 21.02 -47.84
N ILE A 31 25.93 20.57 -46.67
CA ILE A 31 24.52 20.45 -46.35
C ILE A 31 24.13 21.56 -45.39
N PHE A 32 23.18 22.39 -45.77
CA PHE A 32 22.68 23.48 -44.95
C PHE A 32 21.22 23.19 -44.50
N LEU A 33 21.05 23.15 -43.17
CA LEU A 33 19.73 22.98 -42.55
C LEU A 33 19.32 24.30 -41.89
N PRO A 34 18.39 25.08 -42.46
CA PRO A 34 17.90 26.32 -41.86
C PRO A 34 17.27 26.09 -40.49
N LYS A 35 17.47 27.02 -39.55
CA LYS A 35 16.85 26.98 -38.21
C LYS A 35 15.32 26.76 -38.27
N SER A 36 14.64 27.51 -39.15
CA SER A 36 13.20 27.43 -39.36
C SER A 36 12.72 26.05 -39.81
N LEU A 37 13.56 25.27 -40.46
CA LEU A 37 13.26 23.94 -41.03
C LEU A 37 13.85 22.79 -40.19
N SER A 38 14.62 23.09 -39.17
CA SER A 38 15.35 22.08 -38.39
C SER A 38 14.53 21.37 -37.33
N GLY A 39 13.67 22.09 -36.61
CA GLY A 39 13.01 21.57 -35.38
C GLY A 39 13.99 21.15 -34.28
N LEU A 40 15.24 21.68 -34.30
CA LEU A 40 16.28 21.45 -33.31
C LEU A 40 16.40 22.63 -32.35
N LYS A 41 16.99 22.43 -31.19
CA LYS A 41 17.42 23.52 -30.30
C LYS A 41 18.49 24.31 -30.96
N GLU A 42 18.48 25.63 -30.78
CA GLU A 42 19.43 26.56 -31.39
C GLU A 42 20.67 26.77 -30.49
N ASP A 43 21.24 25.69 -29.99
CA ASP A 43 22.41 25.71 -29.12
C ASP A 43 23.48 24.68 -29.60
N GLU A 44 24.68 24.76 -29.03
CA GLU A 44 25.77 23.87 -29.37
C GLU A 44 25.57 22.40 -29.01
N SER A 45 24.52 22.06 -28.23
CA SER A 45 24.22 20.69 -27.86
C SER A 45 23.82 19.80 -29.03
N VAL A 46 23.57 20.39 -30.19
CA VAL A 46 23.23 19.68 -31.43
C VAL A 46 24.44 19.36 -32.29
N ILE A 47 25.60 19.98 -32.02
CA ILE A 47 26.84 19.71 -32.75
C ILE A 47 27.26 18.24 -32.51
N GLY A 48 27.60 17.55 -33.56
CA GLY A 48 27.94 16.13 -33.51
C GLY A 48 26.77 15.19 -33.65
N LYS A 49 25.52 15.67 -33.64
CA LYS A 49 24.33 14.82 -33.86
C LYS A 49 24.18 14.49 -35.34
N VAL A 50 23.84 13.24 -35.62
CA VAL A 50 23.45 12.77 -36.94
C VAL A 50 21.96 13.02 -37.11
N VAL A 51 21.55 13.63 -38.21
CA VAL A 51 20.18 13.97 -38.54
C VAL A 51 19.83 13.57 -39.97
N LYS A 52 18.57 13.22 -40.20
CA LYS A 52 18.00 12.99 -41.52
C LYS A 52 17.12 14.17 -41.91
N ALA A 53 17.21 14.58 -43.16
CA ALA A 53 16.39 15.66 -43.73
C ALA A 53 16.18 15.45 -45.22
N LYS A 54 15.12 16.04 -45.79
CA LYS A 54 14.83 15.99 -47.24
C LYS A 54 15.58 17.12 -47.96
N VAL A 55 16.13 16.80 -49.11
CA VAL A 55 16.67 17.80 -50.04
C VAL A 55 15.55 18.71 -50.50
N LYS A 56 15.66 20.02 -50.23
CA LYS A 56 14.67 21.01 -50.58
C LYS A 56 15.08 21.78 -51.85
N GLU A 57 16.30 22.23 -51.94
CA GLU A 57 16.83 22.99 -53.05
C GLU A 57 18.36 22.90 -53.14
N PHE A 58 18.89 23.12 -54.32
CA PHE A 58 20.34 23.23 -54.55
C PHE A 58 20.73 24.69 -54.69
N LYS A 59 21.79 25.13 -53.99
CA LYS A 59 22.45 26.43 -54.15
C LYS A 59 23.84 26.24 -54.72
N GLN A 60 24.47 27.32 -55.17
CA GLN A 60 25.76 27.25 -55.86
C GLN A 60 26.81 26.40 -55.11
N ASN A 61 26.86 26.44 -53.80
CA ASN A 61 27.87 25.74 -52.99
C ASN A 61 27.28 24.85 -51.87
N SER A 62 25.96 24.72 -51.73
CA SER A 62 25.34 23.93 -50.67
C SER A 62 24.00 23.34 -51.08
N VAL A 63 23.63 22.25 -50.44
CA VAL A 63 22.31 21.62 -50.54
C VAL A 63 21.49 22.05 -49.33
N VAL A 64 20.40 22.73 -49.56
CA VAL A 64 19.45 23.12 -48.50
C VAL A 64 18.52 21.96 -48.24
N VAL A 65 18.38 21.60 -46.95
CA VAL A 65 17.54 20.48 -46.54
C VAL A 65 16.45 20.93 -45.54
N ASP A 66 15.35 20.15 -45.52
CA ASP A 66 14.20 20.39 -44.65
C ASP A 66 13.96 19.16 -43.78
N ARG A 67 14.30 19.27 -42.50
CA ARG A 67 14.11 18.21 -41.51
C ARG A 67 12.65 18.11 -41.06
N LYS A 68 11.92 19.23 -40.98
CA LYS A 68 10.50 19.22 -40.61
C LYS A 68 9.66 18.46 -41.64
N ALA A 69 9.93 18.68 -42.94
CA ALA A 69 9.27 17.94 -44.02
C ALA A 69 9.56 16.45 -43.94
N TYR A 70 10.79 16.04 -43.66
CA TYR A 70 11.15 14.65 -43.42
C TYR A 70 10.38 14.05 -42.21
N LEU A 71 10.36 14.77 -41.09
CA LEU A 71 9.67 14.30 -39.87
C LEU A 71 8.15 14.18 -40.05
N ASN A 72 7.54 15.09 -40.83
CA ASN A 72 6.12 15.00 -41.14
C ASN A 72 5.81 13.77 -42.01
N GLU A 73 6.61 13.47 -43.00
CA GLU A 73 6.42 12.26 -43.83
C GLU A 73 6.61 10.98 -43.00
N VAL A 74 7.63 10.95 -42.14
CA VAL A 74 7.82 9.83 -41.19
C VAL A 74 6.60 9.67 -40.29
N LYS A 75 6.03 10.77 -39.78
CA LYS A 75 4.85 10.76 -38.97
C LYS A 75 3.65 10.21 -39.73
N GLU A 76 3.36 10.71 -40.94
CA GLU A 76 2.26 10.26 -41.79
C GLU A 76 2.40 8.75 -42.13
N LYS A 77 3.62 8.32 -42.48
CA LYS A 77 3.92 6.91 -42.75
C LYS A 77 3.69 6.02 -41.51
N LEU A 78 4.03 6.49 -40.31
CA LEU A 78 3.78 5.75 -39.07
C LEU A 78 2.30 5.79 -38.70
N GLU A 79 1.63 6.93 -38.86
CA GLU A 79 0.19 7.07 -38.60
C GLU A 79 -0.64 6.13 -39.48
N SER A 80 -0.27 5.98 -40.76
CA SER A 80 -0.96 5.03 -41.67
C SER A 80 -0.80 3.57 -41.25
N LYS A 81 0.18 3.24 -40.39
CA LYS A 81 0.44 1.91 -39.88
C LYS A 81 0.10 1.77 -38.38
N ALA A 82 -0.64 2.70 -37.80
CA ALA A 82 -0.88 2.75 -36.35
C ALA A 82 -1.54 1.50 -35.78
N ASP A 83 -2.43 0.86 -36.56
CA ASP A 83 -3.14 -0.35 -36.13
C ASP A 83 -2.45 -1.67 -36.54
N GLU A 84 -1.35 -1.59 -37.29
CA GLU A 84 -0.62 -2.74 -37.77
C GLU A 84 0.39 -3.25 -36.74
N VAL A 85 0.63 -4.57 -36.73
CA VAL A 85 1.77 -5.18 -36.07
C VAL A 85 2.99 -5.05 -37.00
N LEU A 86 4.00 -4.36 -36.51
CA LEU A 86 5.22 -4.09 -37.27
C LEU A 86 6.38 -4.92 -36.74
N THR A 87 7.27 -5.34 -37.61
CA THR A 87 8.56 -5.95 -37.23
C THR A 87 9.58 -4.86 -37.00
N ALA A 88 10.28 -4.91 -35.87
CA ALA A 88 11.35 -3.99 -35.51
C ALA A 88 12.60 -4.73 -35.12
N VAL A 89 13.76 -4.13 -35.38
CA VAL A 89 15.06 -4.62 -34.91
C VAL A 89 15.49 -3.82 -33.69
N VAL A 90 15.88 -4.47 -32.60
CA VAL A 90 16.39 -3.84 -31.38
C VAL A 90 17.81 -3.33 -31.66
N THR A 91 17.98 -2.02 -31.66
CA THR A 91 19.29 -1.38 -31.92
C THR A 91 20.05 -1.07 -30.65
N LYS A 92 19.37 -0.85 -29.52
CA LYS A 92 19.99 -0.65 -28.18
C LYS A 92 19.06 -1.09 -27.08
N VAL A 93 19.62 -1.77 -26.08
CA VAL A 93 18.93 -2.14 -24.82
C VAL A 93 19.36 -1.20 -23.71
N LYS A 94 18.40 -0.52 -23.07
CA LYS A 94 18.63 0.46 -22.00
C LYS A 94 17.80 0.14 -20.76
N PRO A 95 18.18 0.58 -19.56
CA PRO A 95 17.40 0.34 -18.33
C PRO A 95 15.96 0.87 -18.40
N LYS A 96 15.71 1.92 -19.20
CA LYS A 96 14.39 2.56 -19.34
C LYS A 96 13.55 2.01 -20.50
N GLY A 97 14.09 1.07 -21.30
CA GLY A 97 13.42 0.50 -22.46
C GLY A 97 14.37 0.21 -23.63
N LEU A 98 13.78 -0.04 -24.81
CA LEU A 98 14.51 -0.40 -26.01
C LEU A 98 14.53 0.74 -27.03
N ILE A 99 15.64 0.89 -27.75
CA ILE A 99 15.65 1.64 -29.01
C ILE A 99 15.55 0.62 -30.14
N ILE A 100 14.58 0.83 -31.00
CA ILE A 100 14.26 -0.05 -32.11
C ILE A 100 14.36 0.71 -33.44
N ASP A 101 14.55 -0.03 -34.51
CA ASP A 101 14.44 0.44 -35.88
C ASP A 101 13.27 -0.26 -36.56
N VAL A 102 12.35 0.52 -37.11
CA VAL A 102 11.20 0.04 -37.92
C VAL A 102 11.35 0.63 -39.31
N ASP A 103 11.68 -0.17 -40.30
CA ASP A 103 11.87 0.27 -41.71
C ASP A 103 12.80 1.49 -41.84
N GLY A 104 13.91 1.56 -41.10
CA GLY A 104 14.84 2.69 -41.08
C GLY A 104 14.39 3.88 -40.22
N ILE A 105 13.32 3.74 -39.47
CA ILE A 105 12.77 4.75 -38.55
C ILE A 105 13.08 4.33 -37.11
N SER A 106 13.92 5.10 -36.44
CA SER A 106 14.25 4.85 -35.03
C SER A 106 13.07 5.18 -34.13
N GLY A 107 12.68 4.24 -33.28
CA GLY A 107 11.63 4.34 -32.29
C GLY A 107 12.08 3.96 -30.89
N PHE A 108 11.20 4.12 -29.91
CA PHE A 108 11.45 3.78 -28.52
C PHE A 108 10.31 2.92 -27.96
N VAL A 109 10.67 1.84 -27.26
CA VAL A 109 9.74 1.01 -26.48
C VAL A 109 10.05 1.24 -25.00
N PRO A 110 9.18 1.92 -24.24
CA PRO A 110 9.34 2.07 -22.79
C PRO A 110 9.36 0.71 -22.10
N LYS A 111 10.07 0.57 -20.98
CA LYS A 111 10.16 -0.69 -20.22
C LYS A 111 8.77 -1.28 -19.85
N ASP A 112 7.81 -0.41 -19.53
CA ASP A 112 6.45 -0.80 -19.14
C ASP A 112 5.58 -1.23 -20.34
N GLU A 113 6.08 -1.05 -21.57
CA GLU A 113 5.47 -1.44 -22.84
C GLU A 113 6.14 -2.68 -23.47
N ILE A 114 7.05 -3.35 -22.73
CA ILE A 114 7.75 -4.54 -23.25
C ILE A 114 6.99 -5.82 -22.87
N PHE A 115 6.71 -6.03 -21.58
CA PHE A 115 6.01 -7.21 -21.06
C PHE A 115 4.88 -6.82 -20.11
N TYR A 116 3.88 -7.68 -19.97
CA TYR A 116 2.86 -7.56 -18.92
C TYR A 116 3.46 -7.81 -17.54
N LYS A 117 4.38 -8.78 -17.42
CA LYS A 117 5.08 -9.11 -16.17
C LYS A 117 6.20 -8.12 -15.89
N LYS A 118 6.33 -7.65 -14.65
CA LYS A 118 7.40 -6.73 -14.21
C LYS A 118 8.74 -7.47 -14.05
N ILE A 119 9.34 -7.83 -15.16
CA ILE A 119 10.65 -8.48 -15.23
C ILE A 119 11.70 -7.56 -15.85
N ASP A 120 12.96 -7.84 -15.60
CA ASP A 120 14.06 -7.11 -16.25
C ASP A 120 14.22 -7.57 -17.69
N HIS A 121 13.72 -6.77 -18.63
CA HIS A 121 13.76 -7.05 -20.06
C HIS A 121 15.17 -7.30 -20.62
N ARG A 122 16.21 -6.78 -19.94
CA ARG A 122 17.61 -6.94 -20.35
C ARG A 122 18.12 -8.37 -20.27
N GLN A 123 17.40 -9.25 -19.54
CA GLN A 123 17.70 -10.68 -19.47
C GLN A 123 17.11 -11.47 -20.62
N TYR A 124 16.16 -10.91 -21.35
CA TYR A 124 15.34 -11.60 -22.36
C TYR A 124 15.48 -11.03 -23.76
N ILE A 125 15.92 -9.76 -23.90
CA ILE A 125 16.02 -9.08 -25.17
C ILE A 125 17.43 -8.52 -25.34
N SER A 126 18.04 -8.79 -26.50
CA SER A 126 19.38 -8.38 -26.87
C SER A 126 19.37 -7.42 -28.07
N GLU A 127 20.48 -6.69 -28.25
CA GLU A 127 20.69 -5.89 -29.47
C GLU A 127 20.78 -6.81 -30.69
N GLY A 128 20.05 -6.49 -31.74
CA GLY A 128 19.91 -7.30 -32.95
C GLY A 128 18.67 -8.17 -33.01
N ASP A 129 17.95 -8.34 -31.89
CA ASP A 129 16.73 -9.16 -31.90
C ASP A 129 15.63 -8.50 -32.75
N GLU A 130 14.86 -9.35 -33.43
CA GLU A 130 13.63 -8.94 -34.12
C GLU A 130 12.45 -9.09 -33.15
N VAL A 131 11.68 -8.01 -33.00
CA VAL A 131 10.52 -7.94 -32.12
C VAL A 131 9.29 -7.42 -32.87
N GLN A 132 8.11 -7.93 -32.51
CA GLN A 132 6.85 -7.41 -33.01
C GLN A 132 6.40 -6.22 -32.15
N VAL A 133 6.01 -5.13 -32.80
CA VAL A 133 5.62 -3.90 -32.11
C VAL A 133 4.36 -3.28 -32.71
N LYS A 134 3.58 -2.59 -31.86
CA LYS A 134 2.51 -1.67 -32.30
C LYS A 134 2.90 -0.23 -31.96
N LEU A 135 2.51 0.70 -32.82
CA LEU A 135 2.71 2.12 -32.60
C LEU A 135 1.73 2.64 -31.53
N ILE A 136 2.22 3.39 -30.55
CA ILE A 136 1.40 4.06 -29.54
C ILE A 136 1.33 5.57 -29.78
N ASP A 137 2.48 6.20 -30.04
CA ASP A 137 2.58 7.63 -30.26
C ASP A 137 3.44 7.90 -31.52
N PRO A 138 2.82 8.27 -32.63
CA PRO A 138 3.54 8.53 -33.89
C PRO A 138 4.43 9.78 -33.80
N VAL A 139 4.07 10.77 -32.99
CA VAL A 139 4.85 12.01 -32.85
C VAL A 139 6.15 11.77 -32.11
N ARG A 140 6.08 11.03 -31.00
CA ARG A 140 7.23 10.65 -30.18
C ARG A 140 7.89 9.36 -30.65
N ARG A 141 7.28 8.66 -31.57
CA ARG A 141 7.71 7.34 -32.11
C ARG A 141 7.85 6.32 -30.98
N ILE A 142 6.80 6.24 -30.15
CA ILE A 142 6.71 5.27 -29.07
C ILE A 142 5.95 4.03 -29.55
N PHE A 143 6.53 2.87 -29.28
CA PHE A 143 6.00 1.57 -29.65
C PHE A 143 5.78 0.69 -28.40
N SER A 144 4.97 -0.35 -28.56
CA SER A 144 4.70 -1.37 -27.56
C SER A 144 4.91 -2.76 -28.14
N ILE A 145 5.69 -3.57 -27.47
CA ILE A 145 5.74 -5.02 -27.67
C ILE A 145 4.56 -5.65 -26.94
N LYS A 146 4.27 -5.19 -25.74
CA LYS A 146 3.16 -5.64 -24.89
C LYS A 146 1.84 -5.76 -25.66
N LYS A 147 1.52 -4.77 -26.50
CA LYS A 147 0.29 -4.75 -27.32
C LYS A 147 0.24 -5.77 -28.47
N THR A 148 1.34 -6.47 -28.75
CA THR A 148 1.39 -7.57 -29.75
C THR A 148 1.26 -8.93 -29.08
N LEU A 149 1.40 -9.01 -27.76
CA LEU A 149 1.24 -10.24 -27.00
C LEU A 149 -0.23 -10.48 -26.62
N PRO A 150 -0.62 -11.74 -26.43
CA PRO A 150 -1.92 -12.03 -25.81
C PRO A 150 -2.04 -11.27 -24.50
N ASN A 151 -3.17 -10.60 -24.29
CA ASN A 151 -3.39 -9.87 -23.06
C ASN A 151 -3.82 -10.84 -21.96
N PRO A 152 -3.00 -11.08 -20.93
CA PRO A 152 -3.35 -12.01 -19.86
C PRO A 152 -4.58 -11.57 -19.05
N TRP A 153 -4.91 -10.29 -19.09
CA TRP A 153 -6.13 -9.76 -18.48
C TRP A 153 -7.41 -10.17 -19.19
N ASP A 154 -7.34 -10.64 -20.45
CA ASP A 154 -8.51 -11.18 -21.15
C ASP A 154 -9.01 -12.48 -20.50
N GLU A 155 -8.11 -13.30 -19.97
CA GLU A 155 -8.44 -14.52 -19.22
C GLU A 155 -9.03 -14.19 -17.83
N VAL A 156 -8.63 -13.07 -17.24
CA VAL A 156 -9.09 -12.63 -15.92
C VAL A 156 -10.48 -11.97 -15.98
N LYS A 157 -10.97 -11.59 -17.18
CA LYS A 157 -12.32 -11.01 -17.36
C LYS A 157 -13.45 -11.96 -16.95
N GLU A 158 -13.21 -13.27 -16.95
CA GLU A 158 -14.19 -14.27 -16.51
C GLU A 158 -14.25 -14.42 -14.98
N LEU A 159 -13.24 -13.91 -14.26
CA LEU A 159 -13.20 -13.97 -12.81
C LEU A 159 -14.06 -12.86 -12.18
N ASN A 160 -14.69 -13.20 -11.07
CA ASN A 160 -15.58 -12.30 -10.34
C ASN A 160 -15.06 -12.06 -8.91
N ILE A 161 -15.53 -10.98 -8.31
CA ILE A 161 -15.34 -10.74 -6.88
C ILE A 161 -15.99 -11.90 -6.10
N GLY A 162 -15.24 -12.48 -5.15
CA GLY A 162 -15.65 -13.65 -4.38
C GLY A 162 -15.12 -14.98 -4.92
N ASP A 163 -14.57 -15.01 -6.14
CA ASP A 163 -13.94 -16.23 -6.66
C ASP A 163 -12.66 -16.57 -5.90
N VAL A 164 -12.45 -17.87 -5.69
CA VAL A 164 -11.24 -18.40 -5.04
C VAL A 164 -10.28 -18.92 -6.10
N VAL A 165 -9.07 -18.41 -6.08
CA VAL A 165 -8.02 -18.76 -7.05
C VAL A 165 -6.74 -19.18 -6.35
N LYS A 166 -5.98 -20.09 -6.98
CA LYS A 166 -4.62 -20.44 -6.56
C LYS A 166 -3.64 -19.46 -7.18
N VAL A 167 -2.73 -18.97 -6.36
CA VAL A 167 -1.72 -17.99 -6.76
C VAL A 167 -0.38 -18.33 -6.15
N SER A 168 0.72 -17.87 -6.78
CA SER A 168 2.05 -17.95 -6.21
C SER A 168 2.56 -16.60 -5.74
N VAL A 169 3.25 -16.54 -4.59
CA VAL A 169 3.85 -15.30 -4.08
C VAL A 169 5.05 -14.92 -4.93
N SER A 170 4.93 -13.83 -5.69
CA SER A 170 5.95 -13.35 -6.63
C SER A 170 6.90 -12.32 -6.02
N HIS A 171 6.42 -11.51 -5.07
CA HIS A 171 7.22 -10.48 -4.41
C HIS A 171 6.63 -10.12 -3.04
N ILE A 172 7.50 -9.82 -2.06
CA ILE A 172 7.10 -9.43 -0.70
C ILE A 172 7.61 -8.03 -0.39
N THR A 173 6.75 -7.21 0.23
CA THR A 173 7.01 -5.85 0.66
C THR A 173 6.55 -5.63 2.09
N ASP A 174 6.89 -4.49 2.69
CA ASP A 174 6.42 -4.10 4.03
C ASP A 174 4.88 -3.92 4.11
N TYR A 175 4.22 -3.70 2.97
CA TYR A 175 2.77 -3.46 2.88
C TYR A 175 1.96 -4.69 2.51
N GLY A 176 2.61 -5.81 2.18
CA GLY A 176 1.97 -7.05 1.75
C GLY A 176 2.76 -7.81 0.70
N ALA A 177 2.08 -8.66 -0.04
CA ALA A 177 2.67 -9.50 -1.07
C ALA A 177 2.03 -9.25 -2.45
N PHE A 178 2.82 -9.39 -3.50
CA PHE A 178 2.31 -9.56 -4.86
C PHE A 178 2.19 -11.05 -5.16
N VAL A 179 1.12 -11.41 -5.80
CA VAL A 179 0.80 -12.80 -6.14
C VAL A 179 0.53 -12.93 -7.64
N ASP A 180 1.06 -13.98 -8.26
CA ASP A 180 0.93 -14.28 -9.69
C ASP A 180 -0.13 -15.36 -9.89
N LEU A 181 -1.10 -15.14 -10.76
CA LEU A 181 -2.12 -16.12 -11.14
C LEU A 181 -1.59 -17.21 -12.08
N GLY A 182 -0.30 -17.15 -12.49
CA GLY A 182 0.33 -18.11 -13.38
C GLY A 182 0.33 -17.70 -14.87
N ASN A 183 -0.52 -16.75 -15.26
CA ASN A 183 -0.64 -16.22 -16.62
C ASN A 183 0.06 -14.86 -16.83
N GLY A 184 0.76 -14.34 -15.81
CA GLY A 184 1.43 -13.02 -15.84
C GLY A 184 0.59 -11.86 -15.31
N VAL A 185 -0.61 -12.15 -14.79
CA VAL A 185 -1.40 -11.17 -14.02
C VAL A 185 -0.96 -11.21 -12.57
N GLU A 186 -0.51 -10.07 -12.06
CA GLU A 186 -0.16 -9.90 -10.66
C GLU A 186 -1.31 -9.27 -9.88
N GLY A 187 -1.69 -9.90 -8.76
CA GLY A 187 -2.59 -9.37 -7.75
C GLY A 187 -1.83 -8.82 -6.54
N PHE A 188 -2.45 -7.91 -5.81
CA PHE A 188 -1.92 -7.39 -4.56
C PHE A 188 -2.68 -7.95 -3.36
N LEU A 189 -1.94 -8.60 -2.46
CA LEU A 189 -2.40 -9.11 -1.17
C LEU A 189 -1.86 -8.18 -0.07
N HIS A 190 -2.71 -7.27 0.41
CA HIS A 190 -2.32 -6.33 1.47
C HIS A 190 -2.01 -7.08 2.78
N ILE A 191 -1.11 -6.55 3.61
CA ILE A 191 -0.70 -7.19 4.89
C ILE A 191 -1.89 -7.49 5.81
N SER A 192 -2.90 -6.63 5.86
CA SER A 192 -4.13 -6.84 6.63
C SER A 192 -5.06 -7.93 6.07
N GLU A 193 -4.79 -8.42 4.86
CA GLU A 193 -5.55 -9.44 4.14
C GLU A 193 -4.82 -10.78 4.05
N ILE A 194 -3.60 -10.88 4.60
CA ILE A 194 -2.83 -12.13 4.64
C ILE A 194 -3.44 -13.09 5.66
N ASN A 195 -3.60 -12.63 6.90
CA ASN A 195 -4.18 -13.38 8.02
C ASN A 195 -4.85 -12.44 9.04
N TRP A 196 -5.37 -13.02 10.13
CA TRP A 196 -6.09 -12.28 11.16
C TRP A 196 -5.20 -11.54 12.17
N ASP A 197 -3.94 -11.92 12.33
CA ASP A 197 -2.98 -11.32 13.26
C ASP A 197 -2.16 -10.20 12.62
N GLY A 198 -2.24 -10.03 11.30
CA GLY A 198 -1.52 -9.02 10.55
C GLY A 198 -0.02 -9.32 10.39
N ILE A 199 0.39 -10.56 10.64
CA ILE A 199 1.78 -11.00 10.45
C ILE A 199 1.93 -11.51 9.01
N ASN A 200 2.99 -11.11 8.33
CA ASN A 200 3.32 -11.67 7.03
C ASN A 200 4.11 -12.98 7.21
N ASP A 201 3.41 -14.10 7.14
CA ASP A 201 3.95 -15.46 7.25
C ASP A 201 4.32 -16.08 5.89
N LEU A 202 4.21 -15.30 4.80
CA LEU A 202 4.46 -15.75 3.44
C LEU A 202 5.94 -15.70 3.07
N THR A 203 6.34 -16.64 2.22
CA THR A 203 7.66 -16.69 1.58
C THR A 203 7.54 -16.64 0.06
N LEU A 204 8.62 -16.20 -0.62
CA LEU A 204 8.67 -16.17 -2.08
C LEU A 204 8.44 -17.58 -2.65
N GLY A 205 7.50 -17.70 -3.60
CA GLY A 205 7.17 -18.95 -4.25
C GLY A 205 6.10 -19.79 -3.55
N ASP A 206 5.58 -19.32 -2.40
CA ASP A 206 4.47 -20.01 -1.74
C ASP A 206 3.25 -20.07 -2.67
N GLU A 207 2.65 -21.24 -2.78
CA GLU A 207 1.36 -21.42 -3.44
C GLU A 207 0.23 -21.30 -2.39
N ILE A 208 -0.64 -20.34 -2.56
CA ILE A 208 -1.74 -20.07 -1.64
C ILE A 208 -3.08 -19.93 -2.38
N GLU A 209 -4.16 -20.23 -1.69
CA GLU A 209 -5.51 -19.89 -2.15
C GLU A 209 -5.90 -18.52 -1.61
N VAL A 210 -6.52 -17.71 -2.47
CA VAL A 210 -6.98 -16.37 -2.14
C VAL A 210 -8.34 -16.10 -2.77
N GLU A 211 -9.13 -15.25 -2.13
CA GLU A 211 -10.41 -14.75 -2.65
C GLU A 211 -10.16 -13.41 -3.36
N ILE A 212 -10.79 -13.22 -4.50
CA ILE A 212 -10.75 -11.95 -5.24
C ILE A 212 -11.66 -10.93 -4.54
N VAL A 213 -11.09 -9.80 -4.10
CA VAL A 213 -11.84 -8.72 -3.44
C VAL A 213 -12.03 -7.50 -4.32
N GLU A 214 -11.17 -7.32 -5.32
CA GLU A 214 -11.29 -6.26 -6.32
C GLU A 214 -10.64 -6.74 -7.63
N ILE A 215 -11.33 -6.52 -8.74
CA ILE A 215 -10.82 -6.82 -10.08
C ILE A 215 -11.23 -5.72 -11.05
N ASN A 216 -10.25 -5.14 -11.73
CA ASN A 216 -10.45 -4.16 -12.79
C ASN A 216 -9.46 -4.43 -13.93
N PRO A 217 -9.85 -5.20 -14.96
CA PRO A 217 -8.97 -5.54 -16.09
C PRO A 217 -8.53 -4.33 -16.91
N GLU A 218 -9.34 -3.26 -16.98
CA GLU A 218 -9.00 -2.05 -17.74
C GLU A 218 -7.88 -1.25 -17.09
N GLU A 219 -7.85 -1.23 -15.75
CA GLU A 219 -6.81 -0.57 -14.96
C GLU A 219 -5.66 -1.51 -14.60
N GLU A 220 -5.69 -2.76 -15.04
CA GLU A 220 -4.74 -3.81 -14.68
C GLU A 220 -4.60 -3.96 -13.15
N LYS A 221 -5.72 -3.93 -12.42
CA LYS A 221 -5.78 -4.04 -10.96
C LYS A 221 -6.46 -5.32 -10.51
N LEU A 222 -5.80 -6.04 -9.63
CA LEU A 222 -6.35 -7.19 -8.92
C LEU A 222 -5.94 -7.09 -7.44
N ARG A 223 -6.93 -7.17 -6.53
CA ARG A 223 -6.68 -7.30 -5.10
C ARG A 223 -7.31 -8.56 -4.58
N VAL A 224 -6.62 -9.20 -3.69
CA VAL A 224 -7.01 -10.51 -3.16
C VAL A 224 -6.91 -10.54 -1.64
N SER A 225 -7.65 -11.46 -1.01
CA SER A 225 -7.63 -11.73 0.42
C SER A 225 -7.43 -13.23 0.67
N ARG A 226 -6.42 -13.59 1.45
CA ARG A 226 -6.27 -14.94 2.02
C ARG A 226 -7.08 -15.06 3.31
N LYS A 227 -7.16 -13.96 4.06
CA LYS A 227 -7.84 -13.86 5.36
C LYS A 227 -9.30 -14.30 5.28
N ASN A 228 -10.01 -13.97 4.20
CA ASN A 228 -11.41 -14.35 4.00
C ASN A 228 -11.63 -15.88 3.96
N LEU A 229 -10.60 -16.63 3.57
CA LEU A 229 -10.63 -18.10 3.51
C LEU A 229 -10.22 -18.75 4.83
N LEU A 230 -9.61 -18.00 5.75
CA LEU A 230 -9.16 -18.51 7.03
C LEU A 230 -10.29 -18.47 8.07
N THR A 231 -10.36 -19.51 8.89
CA THR A 231 -11.29 -19.53 10.01
C THR A 231 -11.01 -18.35 10.95
N LYS A 232 -12.04 -17.61 11.29
CA LYS A 232 -11.93 -16.48 12.22
C LYS A 232 -11.43 -16.95 13.58
N PRO A 233 -10.44 -16.28 14.20
CA PRO A 233 -9.93 -16.60 15.53
C PRO A 233 -11.01 -16.75 16.60
N ALA A 234 -12.05 -15.91 16.59
CA ALA A 234 -13.17 -16.03 17.55
C ALA A 234 -14.02 -17.31 17.35
N VAL A 235 -14.07 -17.87 16.12
CA VAL A 235 -14.70 -19.17 15.87
C VAL A 235 -13.87 -20.29 16.49
N ILE A 236 -12.53 -20.24 16.32
CA ILE A 236 -11.62 -21.22 16.92
C ILE A 236 -11.71 -21.13 18.45
N PHE A 237 -11.69 -19.92 19.00
CA PHE A 237 -11.81 -19.68 20.44
C PHE A 237 -13.12 -20.25 21.03
N ALA A 238 -14.24 -20.10 20.31
CA ALA A 238 -15.54 -20.63 20.74
C ALA A 238 -15.64 -22.16 20.74
N GLN A 239 -14.70 -22.88 20.10
CA GLN A 239 -14.65 -24.33 20.12
C GLN A 239 -14.12 -24.90 21.45
N THR A 240 -13.33 -24.12 22.18
CA THR A 240 -12.59 -24.57 23.37
C THR A 240 -12.95 -23.77 24.63
N HIS A 241 -13.62 -22.62 24.49
CA HIS A 241 -13.96 -21.73 25.60
C HIS A 241 -15.39 -21.24 25.53
N GLU A 242 -15.96 -20.99 26.73
CA GLU A 242 -17.30 -20.43 26.89
C GLU A 242 -17.25 -19.09 27.64
N VAL A 243 -18.32 -18.31 27.51
CA VAL A 243 -18.51 -17.10 28.30
C VAL A 243 -18.60 -17.47 29.78
N GLY A 244 -17.78 -16.85 30.63
CA GLY A 244 -17.67 -17.14 32.04
C GLY A 244 -16.41 -17.91 32.43
N ASP A 245 -15.72 -18.55 31.48
CA ASP A 245 -14.48 -19.26 31.75
C ASP A 245 -13.41 -18.31 32.29
N VAL A 246 -12.58 -18.83 33.20
CA VAL A 246 -11.38 -18.14 33.69
C VAL A 246 -10.16 -18.83 33.11
N VAL A 247 -9.44 -18.09 32.29
CA VAL A 247 -8.33 -18.59 31.49
C VAL A 247 -7.07 -17.76 31.72
N GLU A 248 -5.90 -18.38 31.54
CA GLU A 248 -4.63 -17.69 31.60
C GLU A 248 -4.33 -17.03 30.25
N GLY A 249 -3.86 -15.79 30.26
CA GLY A 249 -3.46 -15.06 29.09
C GLY A 249 -2.24 -14.17 29.33
N ILE A 250 -1.61 -13.75 28.22
CA ILE A 250 -0.42 -12.91 28.24
C ILE A 250 -0.76 -11.57 27.60
N ILE A 251 -0.41 -10.46 28.25
CA ILE A 251 -0.57 -9.12 27.70
C ILE A 251 0.49 -8.90 26.62
N THR A 252 0.06 -8.66 25.38
CA THR A 252 0.95 -8.53 24.22
C THR A 252 1.11 -7.10 23.75
N LYS A 253 0.06 -6.25 23.87
CA LYS A 253 0.09 -4.89 23.35
C LYS A 253 -0.93 -4.00 24.06
N PHE A 254 -0.56 -2.74 24.33
CA PHE A 254 -1.50 -1.71 24.77
C PHE A 254 -2.04 -0.87 23.63
N ILE A 255 -3.32 -0.51 23.74
CA ILE A 255 -4.03 0.40 22.85
C ILE A 255 -4.82 1.43 23.70
N ASN A 256 -5.28 2.51 23.08
CA ASN A 256 -5.99 3.60 23.81
C ASN A 256 -7.22 3.10 24.59
N VAL A 257 -7.91 2.07 24.10
CA VAL A 257 -9.14 1.54 24.69
C VAL A 257 -8.93 0.33 25.58
N GLY A 258 -7.69 -0.19 25.73
CA GLY A 258 -7.39 -1.38 26.52
C GLY A 258 -6.05 -2.03 26.17
N ALA A 259 -6.02 -3.35 26.27
CA ALA A 259 -4.88 -4.18 25.89
C ALA A 259 -5.31 -5.39 25.05
N PHE A 260 -4.40 -5.86 24.22
CA PHE A 260 -4.53 -7.20 23.63
C PHE A 260 -3.91 -8.22 24.59
N VAL A 261 -4.64 -9.32 24.75
CA VAL A 261 -4.26 -10.47 25.56
C VAL A 261 -4.28 -11.71 24.69
N GLU A 262 -3.17 -12.41 24.63
CA GLU A 262 -3.07 -13.68 23.92
C GLU A 262 -3.49 -14.83 24.85
N ILE A 263 -4.48 -15.61 24.41
CA ILE A 263 -4.99 -16.80 25.08
C ILE A 263 -4.98 -17.93 24.06
N ASP A 264 -4.23 -18.98 24.32
CA ASP A 264 -4.05 -20.14 23.42
C ASP A 264 -3.70 -19.76 21.96
N GLY A 265 -2.81 -18.77 21.80
CA GLY A 265 -2.39 -18.26 20.49
C GLY A 265 -3.42 -17.32 19.82
N ILE A 266 -4.54 -17.03 20.47
CA ILE A 266 -5.58 -16.16 19.93
C ILE A 266 -5.56 -14.80 20.63
N SER A 267 -5.49 -13.73 19.84
CA SER A 267 -5.52 -12.36 20.35
C SER A 267 -6.93 -11.96 20.76
N THR A 268 -7.10 -11.63 22.03
CA THR A 268 -8.36 -11.18 22.64
C THR A 268 -8.24 -9.74 23.13
N LEU A 269 -9.37 -9.08 23.42
CA LEU A 269 -9.39 -7.69 23.87
C LEU A 269 -9.73 -7.61 25.37
N LEU A 270 -8.87 -6.95 26.14
CA LEU A 270 -9.12 -6.46 27.50
C LEU A 270 -9.43 -4.96 27.45
N PRO A 271 -10.69 -4.51 27.45
CA PRO A 271 -11.01 -3.09 27.56
C PRO A 271 -10.55 -2.49 28.90
N ASN A 272 -10.15 -1.21 28.94
CA ASN A 272 -9.72 -0.53 30.16
C ASN A 272 -10.74 -0.67 31.32
N LYS A 273 -12.05 -0.60 31.02
CA LYS A 273 -13.12 -0.76 32.03
C LYS A 273 -13.18 -2.14 32.70
N PHE A 274 -12.52 -3.13 32.11
CA PHE A 274 -12.43 -4.51 32.61
C PHE A 274 -11.02 -4.84 33.18
N ALA A 275 -10.11 -3.87 33.17
CA ALA A 275 -8.75 -4.06 33.67
C ALA A 275 -8.68 -4.06 35.21
N SER A 276 -9.43 -3.14 35.85
CA SER A 276 -9.43 -2.94 37.30
C SER A 276 -10.82 -2.55 37.78
N TYR A 277 -11.08 -2.74 39.07
CA TYR A 277 -12.26 -2.22 39.76
C TYR A 277 -12.18 -0.71 40.00
N LYS A 278 -10.96 -0.13 40.02
CA LYS A 278 -10.74 1.31 40.17
C LYS A 278 -11.04 2.05 38.86
N LYS A 279 -11.88 3.08 38.96
CA LYS A 279 -12.30 3.85 37.79
C LYS A 279 -11.19 4.73 37.26
N GLY A 280 -11.12 4.86 35.92
CA GLY A 280 -10.15 5.72 35.25
C GLY A 280 -8.77 5.11 35.07
N GLU A 281 -8.46 3.98 35.67
CA GLU A 281 -7.22 3.27 35.43
C GLU A 281 -7.24 2.61 34.04
N LYS A 282 -6.17 2.77 33.29
CA LYS A 282 -5.97 2.07 32.03
C LYS A 282 -5.16 0.80 32.25
N ALA A 283 -5.36 -0.18 31.35
CA ALA A 283 -4.56 -1.40 31.40
C ALA A 283 -3.05 -1.12 31.37
N SER A 284 -2.61 -0.08 30.62
CA SER A 284 -1.21 0.38 30.55
C SER A 284 -0.65 0.95 31.86
N ASP A 285 -1.51 1.36 32.79
CA ASP A 285 -1.08 2.00 34.04
C ASP A 285 -0.80 0.96 35.14
N ILE A 286 -1.37 -0.25 34.98
CA ILE A 286 -1.38 -1.30 36.01
C ILE A 286 -0.70 -2.61 35.57
N PHE A 287 -0.48 -2.81 34.27
CA PHE A 287 0.14 -4.03 33.72
C PHE A 287 1.33 -3.71 32.84
N ASN A 288 2.14 -4.74 32.58
CA ASN A 288 3.26 -4.70 31.64
C ASN A 288 3.04 -5.70 30.50
N ILE A 289 3.66 -5.40 29.33
CA ILE A 289 3.72 -6.38 28.24
C ILE A 289 4.50 -7.61 28.73
N GLY A 290 3.93 -8.80 28.49
CA GLY A 290 4.47 -10.07 28.95
C GLY A 290 3.87 -10.59 30.27
N ASP A 291 3.07 -9.80 30.98
CA ASP A 291 2.40 -10.26 32.19
C ASP A 291 1.46 -11.43 31.88
N ARG A 292 1.61 -12.52 32.63
CA ARG A 292 0.72 -13.70 32.64
C ARG A 292 -0.29 -13.56 33.74
N LEU A 293 -1.55 -13.49 33.39
CA LEU A 293 -2.64 -13.22 34.33
C LEU A 293 -3.86 -14.06 34.01
N GLN A 294 -4.72 -14.23 34.98
CA GLN A 294 -6.04 -14.85 34.81
C GLN A 294 -7.03 -13.82 34.28
N PHE A 295 -7.84 -14.22 33.30
CA PHE A 295 -8.88 -13.40 32.71
C PHE A 295 -10.18 -14.19 32.64
N LYS A 296 -11.30 -13.52 32.88
CA LYS A 296 -12.63 -14.10 32.66
C LYS A 296 -13.13 -13.74 31.27
N VAL A 297 -13.62 -14.72 30.54
CA VAL A 297 -14.22 -14.51 29.22
C VAL A 297 -15.59 -13.85 29.40
N ILE A 298 -15.79 -12.67 28.81
CA ILE A 298 -16.99 -11.86 28.91
C ILE A 298 -17.86 -11.97 27.68
N THR A 299 -17.25 -12.00 26.50
CA THR A 299 -17.95 -12.04 25.22
C THR A 299 -17.16 -12.86 24.23
N ILE A 300 -17.84 -13.74 23.51
CA ILE A 300 -17.35 -14.41 22.30
C ILE A 300 -18.36 -14.08 21.20
N SER A 301 -17.92 -13.39 20.15
CA SER A 301 -18.72 -13.06 18.96
C SER A 301 -18.00 -13.55 17.70
N PRO A 302 -18.28 -14.78 17.25
CA PRO A 302 -17.67 -15.36 16.04
C PRO A 302 -17.93 -14.53 14.78
N GLU A 303 -19.13 -13.96 14.66
CA GLU A 303 -19.51 -13.16 13.49
C GLU A 303 -18.68 -11.88 13.38
N GLU A 304 -18.49 -11.17 14.50
CA GLU A 304 -17.68 -9.95 14.59
C GLU A 304 -16.17 -10.22 14.72
N ASN A 305 -15.77 -11.50 14.79
CA ASN A 305 -14.40 -11.92 15.11
C ASN A 305 -13.86 -11.23 16.37
N LYS A 306 -14.62 -11.29 17.47
CA LYS A 306 -14.34 -10.53 18.68
C LYS A 306 -14.44 -11.40 19.92
N VAL A 307 -13.39 -11.36 20.73
CA VAL A 307 -13.37 -11.96 22.08
C VAL A 307 -13.00 -10.86 23.07
N ILE A 308 -13.80 -10.70 24.10
CA ILE A 308 -13.58 -9.72 25.18
C ILE A 308 -13.35 -10.48 26.48
N VAL A 309 -12.30 -10.07 27.18
CA VAL A 309 -11.92 -10.63 28.48
C VAL A 309 -11.88 -9.55 29.56
N SER A 310 -12.00 -9.97 30.81
CA SER A 310 -11.97 -9.12 32.00
C SER A 310 -10.93 -9.63 32.98
N ARG A 311 -10.05 -8.77 33.42
CA ARG A 311 -9.14 -9.07 34.52
C ARG A 311 -9.84 -8.92 35.86
N LYS A 312 -10.64 -7.86 36.04
CA LYS A 312 -11.33 -7.61 37.31
C LYS A 312 -12.29 -8.74 37.69
N ASP A 313 -13.05 -9.27 36.71
CA ASP A 313 -14.02 -10.32 36.97
C ASP A 313 -13.41 -11.73 37.17
N ALA A 314 -12.10 -11.88 36.90
CA ALA A 314 -11.31 -13.07 37.19
C ALA A 314 -10.76 -13.08 38.62
N MET A 315 -10.92 -11.98 39.35
CA MET A 315 -10.42 -11.83 40.73
C MET A 315 -11.60 -11.73 41.73
N PRO A 316 -11.36 -12.04 42.99
CA PRO A 316 -12.35 -11.72 44.04
C PRO A 316 -12.71 -10.23 43.98
N ASN A 317 -14.02 -9.95 44.04
CA ASN A 317 -14.50 -8.57 44.01
C ASN A 317 -14.13 -7.87 45.33
N PRO A 318 -13.32 -6.82 45.35
CA PRO A 318 -12.95 -6.14 46.60
C PRO A 318 -14.13 -5.44 47.27
N TYR A 319 -15.15 -5.07 46.50
CA TYR A 319 -16.39 -4.50 47.07
C TYR A 319 -17.18 -5.53 47.92
N ASP A 320 -17.16 -6.80 47.51
CA ASP A 320 -17.82 -7.86 48.32
C ASP A 320 -17.06 -8.09 49.63
N SER A 321 -15.74 -8.05 49.60
CA SER A 321 -14.89 -8.13 50.81
C SER A 321 -15.12 -6.93 51.71
N PHE A 322 -15.22 -5.72 51.13
CA PHE A 322 -15.55 -4.51 51.87
C PHE A 322 -16.92 -4.57 52.52
N ALA A 323 -17.95 -5.05 51.82
CA ALA A 323 -19.31 -5.20 52.31
C ALA A 323 -19.44 -6.25 53.44
N GLN A 324 -18.52 -7.24 53.51
CA GLN A 324 -18.49 -8.21 54.61
C GLN A 324 -17.88 -7.62 55.89
N THR A 325 -17.07 -6.58 55.80
CA THR A 325 -16.33 -6.01 56.94
C THR A 325 -16.86 -4.65 57.38
N HIS A 326 -17.71 -3.99 56.55
CA HIS A 326 -18.25 -2.66 56.85
C HIS A 326 -19.77 -2.62 56.64
N ASN A 327 -20.45 -1.81 57.47
CA ASN A 327 -21.89 -1.58 57.39
C ASN A 327 -22.21 -0.10 57.07
N VAL A 328 -23.44 0.12 56.62
CA VAL A 328 -23.98 1.48 56.49
C VAL A 328 -23.97 2.14 57.89
N GLY A 329 -23.42 3.32 58.01
CA GLY A 329 -23.21 4.08 59.24
C GLY A 329 -21.78 3.99 59.83
N ASP A 330 -20.93 3.07 59.35
CA ASP A 330 -19.54 3.01 59.76
C ASP A 330 -18.73 4.22 59.25
N GLU A 331 -17.81 4.68 60.07
CA GLU A 331 -16.88 5.75 59.67
C GLU A 331 -15.67 5.18 58.93
N VAL A 332 -15.32 5.79 57.79
CA VAL A 332 -14.15 5.41 57.00
C VAL A 332 -13.33 6.64 56.66
N GLU A 333 -12.05 6.42 56.42
CA GLU A 333 -11.09 7.46 56.03
C GLU A 333 -10.37 7.04 54.76
N GLY A 334 -10.28 7.97 53.81
CA GLY A 334 -9.57 7.76 52.53
C GLY A 334 -9.08 9.05 51.94
N LYS A 335 -8.31 8.94 50.83
CA LYS A 335 -7.78 10.12 50.15
C LYS A 335 -8.66 10.49 48.96
N VAL A 336 -8.89 11.80 48.74
CA VAL A 336 -9.54 12.31 47.54
C VAL A 336 -8.68 12.01 46.34
N LYS A 337 -9.17 11.13 45.45
CA LYS A 337 -8.45 10.68 44.25
C LYS A 337 -8.71 11.60 43.07
N TYR A 338 -9.96 11.95 42.83
CA TYR A 338 -10.36 12.92 41.80
C TYR A 338 -11.71 13.57 42.12
N ILE A 339 -11.91 14.77 41.59
CA ILE A 339 -13.10 15.59 41.80
C ILE A 339 -13.81 15.79 40.45
N THR A 340 -15.12 15.63 40.44
CA THR A 340 -16.00 15.75 39.28
C THR A 340 -17.11 16.79 39.51
N ASN A 341 -17.90 17.07 38.50
CA ASN A 341 -19.03 18.02 38.58
C ASN A 341 -20.11 17.56 39.58
N PHE A 342 -20.23 16.26 39.85
CA PHE A 342 -21.28 15.67 40.66
C PHE A 342 -20.80 15.17 42.02
N GLY A 343 -19.50 15.26 42.32
CA GLY A 343 -18.91 14.82 43.58
C GLY A 343 -17.45 14.44 43.47
N MET A 344 -16.90 13.87 44.53
CA MET A 344 -15.52 13.40 44.59
C MET A 344 -15.46 11.91 44.84
N PHE A 345 -14.37 11.30 44.38
CA PHE A 345 -14.06 9.88 44.59
C PHE A 345 -12.95 9.75 45.61
N ILE A 346 -13.21 8.91 46.62
CA ILE A 346 -12.33 8.65 47.74
C ILE A 346 -11.70 7.26 47.56
N ASP A 347 -10.37 7.21 47.59
CA ASP A 347 -9.61 5.95 47.60
C ASP A 347 -9.58 5.38 49.00
N LEU A 348 -10.27 4.24 49.20
CA LEU A 348 -10.32 3.48 50.43
C LEU A 348 -9.34 2.28 50.45
N GLY A 349 -8.32 2.31 49.53
CA GLY A 349 -7.36 1.21 49.35
C GLY A 349 -7.77 0.32 48.17
N ASP A 350 -8.51 -0.77 48.46
CA ASP A 350 -8.89 -1.73 47.39
C ASP A 350 -10.09 -1.27 46.56
N ILE A 351 -10.90 -0.34 47.08
CA ILE A 351 -12.13 0.17 46.46
C ILE A 351 -12.12 1.71 46.41
N GLU A 352 -13.00 2.25 45.58
CA GLU A 352 -13.31 3.69 45.53
C GLU A 352 -14.76 3.95 45.98
N ALA A 353 -14.94 4.97 46.80
CA ALA A 353 -16.24 5.44 47.21
C ALA A 353 -16.58 6.81 46.61
N LEU A 354 -17.86 7.04 46.34
CA LEU A 354 -18.35 8.32 45.82
C LEU A 354 -18.93 9.13 46.97
N VAL A 355 -18.48 10.39 47.08
CA VAL A 355 -19.15 11.43 47.89
C VAL A 355 -19.82 12.39 46.94
N ARG A 356 -21.11 12.50 46.97
CA ARG A 356 -21.84 13.44 46.08
C ARG A 356 -21.61 14.86 46.56
N LYS A 357 -21.75 15.84 45.65
CA LYS A 357 -21.58 17.25 45.94
C LYS A 357 -22.54 17.78 47.04
N GLU A 358 -23.67 17.10 47.22
CA GLU A 358 -24.68 17.42 48.24
C GLU A 358 -24.37 16.78 49.59
N ASP A 359 -23.41 15.85 49.64
CA ASP A 359 -23.08 15.04 50.84
C ASP A 359 -21.81 15.54 51.56
N PHE A 360 -21.27 16.71 51.19
CA PHE A 360 -20.15 17.37 51.86
C PHE A 360 -20.25 18.92 51.76
N GLU A 361 -19.82 19.62 52.82
CA GLU A 361 -19.86 21.06 52.91
C GLU A 361 -18.46 21.70 52.79
N ASN A 362 -17.42 21.00 53.16
CA ASN A 362 -16.04 21.45 53.14
C ASN A 362 -15.46 21.42 51.71
N LYS A 363 -14.46 22.26 51.46
CA LYS A 363 -13.69 22.22 50.22
C LYS A 363 -12.53 21.20 50.39
N TYR A 364 -12.40 20.34 49.41
CA TYR A 364 -11.33 19.36 49.34
C TYR A 364 -10.55 19.52 48.04
N ASP A 365 -9.23 19.27 48.12
CA ASP A 365 -8.36 19.15 46.97
C ASP A 365 -7.91 17.68 46.77
N ILE A 366 -7.42 17.40 45.56
CA ILE A 366 -6.92 16.04 45.26
C ILE A 366 -5.74 15.71 46.19
N GLY A 367 -5.83 14.58 46.89
CA GLY A 367 -4.86 14.11 47.85
C GLY A 367 -5.21 14.41 49.31
N ASP A 368 -6.23 15.22 49.58
CA ASP A 368 -6.72 15.48 50.91
C ASP A 368 -7.31 14.22 51.54
N VAL A 369 -7.23 14.18 52.88
CA VAL A 369 -7.87 13.10 53.65
C VAL A 369 -9.34 13.45 53.88
N PHE A 370 -10.23 12.59 53.45
CA PHE A 370 -11.64 12.66 53.70
C PHE A 370 -12.03 11.66 54.79
N LYS A 371 -12.85 12.09 55.74
CA LYS A 371 -13.48 11.23 56.73
C LYS A 371 -14.97 11.37 56.64
N GLY A 372 -15.68 10.25 56.57
CA GLY A 372 -17.12 10.28 56.44
C GLY A 372 -17.75 8.92 56.77
N LYS A 373 -19.10 8.92 56.77
CA LYS A 373 -19.90 7.74 57.03
C LYS A 373 -20.35 7.07 55.75
N ILE A 374 -20.41 5.75 55.81
CA ILE A 374 -20.96 4.96 54.70
C ILE A 374 -22.49 5.14 54.69
N ILE A 375 -23.05 5.65 53.61
CA ILE A 375 -24.49 5.83 53.43
C ILE A 375 -25.12 4.78 52.50
N GLU A 376 -24.31 4.14 51.64
CA GLU A 376 -24.79 3.08 50.76
C GLU A 376 -23.65 2.11 50.41
N ILE A 377 -23.92 0.81 50.45
CA ILE A 377 -23.12 -0.27 49.90
C ILE A 377 -24.03 -1.08 48.97
N ASN A 378 -23.74 -1.07 47.67
CA ASN A 378 -24.54 -1.78 46.68
C ASN A 378 -23.66 -2.25 45.49
N GLY A 379 -23.32 -3.54 45.47
CA GLY A 379 -22.43 -4.12 44.48
C GLY A 379 -21.09 -3.35 44.39
N GLU A 380 -20.69 -2.88 43.21
CA GLU A 380 -19.47 -2.10 42.99
C GLU A 380 -19.65 -0.58 43.32
N ARG A 381 -20.58 -0.25 44.23
CA ARG A 381 -20.85 1.14 44.60
C ARG A 381 -20.86 1.30 46.12
N VAL A 382 -19.97 2.18 46.57
CA VAL A 382 -19.99 2.65 47.96
C VAL A 382 -20.14 4.15 47.91
N LYS A 383 -21.08 4.68 48.72
CA LYS A 383 -21.27 6.13 48.87
C LYS A 383 -21.00 6.52 50.31
N LEU A 384 -20.37 7.69 50.43
CA LEU A 384 -20.05 8.30 51.73
C LEU A 384 -20.72 9.67 51.82
N ALA A 385 -20.96 10.10 53.04
CA ALA A 385 -21.29 11.48 53.38
C ALA A 385 -20.36 11.96 54.49
N GLU A 386 -20.14 13.29 54.57
CA GLU A 386 -19.35 13.92 55.60
C GLU A 386 -19.97 13.83 57.01
#